data_97059984a40d2e259cb148d0b5440f23
#
_entry.id   97059984a40d2e259cb148d0b5440f23
#
_cell.length_a   1.000
_cell.length_b   1.000
_cell.length_c   1.000
_cell.angle_alpha   90.00
_cell.angle_beta   90.00
_cell.angle_gamma   90.00
#
_symmetry.space_group_name_H-M   'P 1'
#
loop_
_entity.id
_entity.type
_entity.pdbx_description
1 polymer ?
#
loop_
_entity_poly.entity_id
_entity_poly.type
_entity_poly.pdbx_seq_one_letter_code
_entity_poly.pdbx_strand_id
1 'polypeptide(L)'
;RLAAEHPDRIRLLEQGENQGKGAAIRRGIAGASADLVLFQDADLEYDPRDYPRLVRPFLEDGADVVYGSRFLPSDRRRVLYYRHTLGNRFLTTVSNWFTDLNLTDMETCYKVFRAPLLKSIPIRSNDFAMEPEITAKVAKRSCRIFEVPISYLGRTYREGKKIGWRDAFVALGAILKYRFLDDLYAEDEYGSHILHSLERAQSFNKWMADAVAPHAGARVLEIGAGIGNITTWLLPRDFYVASDIN
;
A
#
# COMPACT_ATOMS: atom_id res chain seq x y z
N ARG A 1 19.78 22.15 4.86
CA ARG A 1 19.80 23.55 4.39
C ARG A 1 18.38 23.94 3.97
N LEU A 2 17.81 23.38 2.86
CA LEU A 2 16.48 23.76 2.36
C LEU A 2 15.35 23.60 3.41
N ALA A 3 15.37 22.54 4.24
CA ALA A 3 14.38 22.36 5.30
C ALA A 3 14.47 23.43 6.40
N ALA A 4 15.67 23.98 6.64
CA ALA A 4 15.85 25.10 7.56
C ALA A 4 15.42 26.44 6.94
N GLU A 5 15.54 26.59 5.62
CA GLU A 5 15.12 27.79 4.89
C GLU A 5 13.58 27.84 4.69
N HIS A 6 12.91 26.65 4.65
CA HIS A 6 11.47 26.53 4.39
C HIS A 6 10.79 25.54 5.36
N PRO A 7 10.80 25.79 6.69
CA PRO A 7 10.30 24.85 7.70
C PRO A 7 8.81 24.53 7.56
N ASP A 8 8.01 25.48 7.04
CA ASP A 8 6.57 25.32 6.83
C ASP A 8 6.21 24.44 5.62
N ARG A 9 7.17 24.23 4.71
CA ARG A 9 6.97 23.49 3.44
C ARG A 9 7.79 22.21 3.34
N ILE A 10 8.95 22.16 4.03
CA ILE A 10 9.90 21.06 3.93
C ILE A 10 10.17 20.50 5.31
N ARG A 11 9.83 19.24 5.52
CA ARG A 11 10.12 18.50 6.73
C ARG A 11 11.13 17.39 6.43
N LEU A 12 12.30 17.44 7.04
CA LEU A 12 13.32 16.40 6.94
C LEU A 12 13.02 15.28 7.95
N LEU A 13 12.97 14.04 7.46
CA LEU A 13 12.83 12.83 8.27
C LEU A 13 14.07 11.96 8.05
N GLU A 14 15.01 11.99 8.99
CA GLU A 14 16.25 11.22 8.91
C GLU A 14 16.07 9.79 9.42
N GLN A 15 16.60 8.80 8.72
CA GLN A 15 16.52 7.39 9.10
C GLN A 15 17.66 6.89 9.98
N GLY A 16 18.72 7.68 10.16
CA GLY A 16 19.95 7.27 10.84
C GLY A 16 20.81 6.36 9.96
N GLU A 17 20.33 5.17 9.62
CA GLU A 17 21.00 4.22 8.73
C GLU A 17 20.21 4.00 7.43
N ASN A 18 20.91 3.61 6.35
CA ASN A 18 20.27 3.27 5.08
C ASN A 18 19.57 1.91 5.20
N GLN A 19 18.25 1.94 5.29
CA GLN A 19 17.38 0.75 5.35
C GLN A 19 16.66 0.46 4.02
N GLY A 20 16.97 1.21 2.97
CA GLY A 20 16.38 1.07 1.64
C GLY A 20 15.20 2.01 1.36
N LYS A 21 14.77 2.03 0.08
CA LYS A 21 13.72 2.93 -0.44
C LYS A 21 12.38 2.72 0.26
N GLY A 22 11.93 1.48 0.40
CA GLY A 22 10.64 1.17 1.01
C GLY A 22 10.55 1.60 2.47
N ALA A 23 11.65 1.46 3.24
CA ALA A 23 11.73 1.95 4.61
C ALA A 23 11.63 3.49 4.69
N ALA A 24 12.28 4.20 3.77
CA ALA A 24 12.18 5.66 3.69
C ALA A 24 10.76 6.12 3.36
N ILE A 25 10.12 5.45 2.43
CA ILE A 25 8.73 5.74 2.02
C ILE A 25 7.76 5.49 3.17
N ARG A 26 7.86 4.36 3.89
CA ARG A 26 7.02 4.12 5.10
C ARG A 26 7.12 5.25 6.11
N ARG A 27 8.34 5.72 6.38
CA ARG A 27 8.56 6.84 7.29
C ARG A 27 7.94 8.14 6.77
N GLY A 28 8.04 8.39 5.47
CA GLY A 28 7.40 9.51 4.81
C GLY A 28 5.87 9.46 4.90
N ILE A 29 5.27 8.29 4.64
CA ILE A 29 3.81 8.05 4.73
C ILE A 29 3.31 8.30 6.15
N ALA A 30 3.99 7.77 7.17
CA ALA A 30 3.62 7.98 8.57
C ALA A 30 3.64 9.47 8.95
N GLY A 31 4.53 10.24 8.35
CA GLY A 31 4.63 11.68 8.55
C GLY A 31 3.74 12.54 7.65
N ALA A 32 3.08 11.98 6.65
CA ALA A 32 2.27 12.74 5.70
C ALA A 32 0.96 13.22 6.34
N SER A 33 0.59 14.50 6.08
CA SER A 33 -0.63 15.13 6.61
C SER A 33 -1.56 15.68 5.52
N ALA A 34 -1.13 15.64 4.25
CA ALA A 34 -1.92 16.10 3.12
C ALA A 34 -2.90 15.02 2.63
N ASP A 35 -3.91 15.41 1.84
CA ASP A 35 -4.93 14.52 1.28
C ASP A 35 -4.37 13.57 0.22
N LEU A 36 -3.32 13.99 -0.49
CA LEU A 36 -2.64 13.20 -1.51
C LEU A 36 -1.16 13.02 -1.14
N VAL A 37 -0.63 11.84 -1.42
CA VAL A 37 0.79 11.50 -1.24
C VAL A 37 1.37 11.09 -2.59
N LEU A 38 2.44 11.76 -3.00
CA LEU A 38 3.19 11.49 -4.22
C LEU A 38 4.60 11.02 -3.87
N PHE A 39 5.07 9.97 -4.53
CA PHE A 39 6.45 9.52 -4.41
C PHE A 39 7.32 10.19 -5.47
N GLN A 40 8.45 10.75 -5.03
CA GLN A 40 9.45 11.38 -5.89
C GLN A 40 10.84 10.84 -5.56
N ASP A 41 11.49 10.23 -6.55
CA ASP A 41 12.90 9.89 -6.44
C ASP A 41 13.77 11.15 -6.63
N ALA A 42 14.87 11.25 -5.88
CA ALA A 42 15.77 12.41 -5.88
C ALA A 42 16.86 12.34 -6.97
N ASP A 43 16.69 11.48 -7.96
CA ASP A 43 17.73 11.18 -8.96
C ASP A 43 17.62 11.98 -10.26
N LEU A 44 16.71 12.95 -10.32
CA LEU A 44 16.47 13.83 -11.46
C LEU A 44 16.00 13.12 -12.75
N GLU A 45 15.58 11.85 -12.66
CA GLU A 45 15.02 11.11 -13.81
C GLU A 45 13.57 11.52 -14.11
N TYR A 46 12.83 12.01 -13.09
CA TYR A 46 11.44 12.43 -13.16
C TYR A 46 11.30 13.95 -13.09
N ASP A 47 10.32 14.50 -13.80
CA ASP A 47 10.09 15.93 -13.91
C ASP A 47 8.90 16.38 -13.04
N PRO A 48 9.10 17.26 -12.03
CA PRO A 48 8.00 17.79 -11.22
C PRO A 48 6.91 18.54 -12.01
N ARG A 49 7.19 18.94 -13.25
CA ARG A 49 6.18 19.55 -14.14
C ARG A 49 5.06 18.58 -14.52
N ASP A 50 5.23 17.29 -14.28
CA ASP A 50 4.17 16.29 -14.48
C ASP A 50 3.18 16.20 -13.30
N TYR A 51 3.45 16.84 -12.15
CA TYR A 51 2.55 16.79 -10.98
C TYR A 51 1.11 17.21 -11.30
N PRO A 52 0.82 18.29 -12.04
CA PRO A 52 -0.55 18.65 -12.39
C PRO A 52 -1.28 17.53 -13.14
N ARG A 53 -0.57 16.82 -14.04
CA ARG A 53 -1.12 15.68 -14.79
C ARG A 53 -1.42 14.48 -13.89
N LEU A 54 -0.55 14.23 -12.92
CA LEU A 54 -0.72 13.14 -11.94
C LEU A 54 -1.86 13.41 -10.96
N VAL A 55 -2.11 14.68 -10.61
CA VAL A 55 -3.16 15.06 -9.65
C VAL A 55 -4.53 15.19 -10.31
N ARG A 56 -4.57 15.52 -11.60
CA ARG A 56 -5.81 15.77 -12.34
C ARG A 56 -6.88 14.68 -12.21
N PRO A 57 -6.56 13.36 -12.31
CA PRO A 57 -7.57 12.31 -12.17
C PRO A 57 -8.25 12.27 -10.78
N PHE A 58 -7.60 12.76 -9.72
CA PHE A 58 -8.22 12.88 -8.40
C PHE A 58 -9.29 13.96 -8.36
N LEU A 59 -9.13 15.00 -9.14
CA LEU A 59 -10.03 16.16 -9.18
C LEU A 59 -11.21 15.94 -10.13
N GLU A 60 -10.96 15.29 -11.26
CA GLU A 60 -11.95 15.20 -12.36
C GLU A 60 -12.61 13.83 -12.43
N ASP A 61 -11.87 12.73 -12.17
CA ASP A 61 -12.32 11.36 -12.41
C ASP A 61 -12.55 10.55 -11.12
N GLY A 62 -12.27 11.16 -9.96
CA GLY A 62 -12.43 10.53 -8.66
C GLY A 62 -11.44 9.39 -8.42
N ALA A 63 -10.22 9.48 -8.95
CA ALA A 63 -9.18 8.49 -8.75
C ALA A 63 -8.86 8.27 -7.26
N ASP A 64 -8.46 7.05 -6.93
CA ASP A 64 -7.92 6.69 -5.62
C ASP A 64 -6.40 6.51 -5.68
N VAL A 65 -5.91 6.06 -6.85
CA VAL A 65 -4.49 5.89 -7.16
C VAL A 65 -4.20 6.32 -8.59
N VAL A 66 -3.08 7.00 -8.83
CA VAL A 66 -2.61 7.36 -10.17
C VAL A 66 -1.16 6.92 -10.35
N TYR A 67 -0.89 6.18 -11.41
CA TYR A 67 0.44 5.79 -11.87
C TYR A 67 0.90 6.70 -13.00
N GLY A 68 2.15 7.16 -12.91
CA GLY A 68 2.79 7.86 -14.01
C GLY A 68 3.53 6.88 -14.90
N SER A 69 3.08 6.63 -16.12
CA SER A 69 3.71 5.66 -17.03
C SER A 69 4.76 6.31 -17.94
N ARG A 70 5.93 5.69 -18.00
CA ARG A 70 7.02 6.01 -18.93
C ARG A 70 6.78 5.46 -20.33
N PHE A 71 5.78 4.58 -20.49
CA PHE A 71 5.51 3.85 -21.73
C PHE A 71 4.24 4.30 -22.45
N LEU A 72 3.38 5.06 -21.80
CA LEU A 72 2.27 5.74 -22.48
C LEU A 72 2.78 6.82 -23.42
N PRO A 73 2.07 7.10 -24.53
CA PRO A 73 2.42 8.15 -25.45
C PRO A 73 2.52 9.51 -24.75
N SER A 74 3.66 10.19 -24.90
CA SER A 74 3.92 11.55 -24.44
C SER A 74 4.55 12.35 -25.58
N ASP A 75 4.53 13.66 -25.48
CA ASP A 75 5.03 14.55 -26.55
C ASP A 75 6.50 14.26 -26.92
N ARG A 76 7.32 13.88 -25.95
CA ARG A 76 8.71 13.48 -26.15
C ARG A 76 9.20 12.58 -25.03
N ARG A 77 10.07 11.63 -25.39
CA ARG A 77 10.74 10.74 -24.44
C ARG A 77 12.19 10.53 -24.83
N ARG A 78 13.07 10.32 -23.84
CA ARG A 78 14.43 9.85 -24.08
C ARG A 78 14.38 8.38 -24.51
N VAL A 79 15.04 8.05 -25.62
CA VAL A 79 15.17 6.64 -26.04
C VAL A 79 16.19 5.94 -25.13
N LEU A 80 15.72 4.89 -24.45
CA LEU A 80 16.51 4.14 -23.46
C LEU A 80 16.91 2.76 -24.01
N TYR A 81 17.65 2.01 -23.19
CA TYR A 81 18.08 0.67 -23.52
C TYR A 81 16.90 -0.30 -23.71
N TYR A 82 16.84 -0.95 -24.85
CA TYR A 82 15.77 -1.90 -25.19
C TYR A 82 15.61 -3.02 -24.15
N ARG A 83 16.74 -3.58 -23.66
CA ARG A 83 16.72 -4.66 -22.66
C ARG A 83 16.05 -4.25 -21.35
N HIS A 84 16.23 -3.01 -20.90
CA HIS A 84 15.56 -2.50 -19.70
C HIS A 84 14.07 -2.32 -19.91
N THR A 85 13.68 -1.84 -21.10
CA THR A 85 12.27 -1.74 -21.47
C THR A 85 11.61 -3.13 -21.51
N LEU A 86 12.30 -4.12 -22.07
CA LEU A 86 11.81 -5.51 -22.13
C LEU A 86 11.65 -6.10 -20.72
N GLY A 87 12.65 -5.93 -19.86
CA GLY A 87 12.58 -6.39 -18.46
C GLY A 87 11.43 -5.75 -17.67
N ASN A 88 11.27 -4.42 -17.79
CA ASN A 88 10.18 -3.72 -17.13
C ASN A 88 8.82 -4.18 -17.66
N ARG A 89 8.64 -4.30 -18.97
CA ARG A 89 7.40 -4.82 -19.57
C ARG A 89 7.09 -6.26 -19.13
N PHE A 90 8.12 -7.10 -19.02
CA PHE A 90 7.96 -8.46 -18.51
C PHE A 90 7.43 -8.44 -17.07
N LEU A 91 8.06 -7.71 -16.15
CA LEU A 91 7.63 -7.58 -14.76
C LEU A 91 6.20 -7.01 -14.65
N THR A 92 5.90 -5.96 -15.43
CA THR A 92 4.56 -5.38 -15.48
C THR A 92 3.53 -6.38 -15.99
N THR A 93 3.85 -7.17 -17.03
CA THR A 93 2.95 -8.20 -17.56
C THR A 93 2.67 -9.29 -16.54
N VAL A 94 3.71 -9.77 -15.84
CA VAL A 94 3.56 -10.76 -14.77
C VAL A 94 2.72 -10.18 -13.62
N SER A 95 2.99 -8.94 -13.21
CA SER A 95 2.19 -8.25 -12.21
C SER A 95 0.73 -8.15 -12.61
N ASN A 96 0.44 -7.70 -13.83
CA ASN A 96 -0.91 -7.60 -14.38
C ASN A 96 -1.66 -8.96 -14.37
N TRP A 97 -0.96 -10.04 -14.74
CA TRP A 97 -1.52 -11.39 -14.70
C TRP A 97 -2.01 -11.77 -13.29
N PHE A 98 -1.23 -11.44 -12.25
CA PHE A 98 -1.57 -11.79 -10.88
C PHE A 98 -2.51 -10.82 -10.18
N THR A 99 -2.58 -9.57 -10.63
CA THR A 99 -3.41 -8.52 -10.02
C THR A 99 -4.71 -8.23 -10.77
N ASP A 100 -4.84 -8.76 -11.99
CA ASP A 100 -5.93 -8.45 -12.94
C ASP A 100 -6.00 -6.94 -13.28
N LEU A 101 -4.85 -6.26 -13.22
CA LEU A 101 -4.71 -4.88 -13.66
C LEU A 101 -4.21 -4.84 -15.11
N ASN A 102 -4.40 -3.70 -15.79
CA ASN A 102 -3.86 -3.46 -17.12
C ASN A 102 -2.93 -2.25 -17.13
N LEU A 103 -1.93 -2.26 -16.23
CA LEU A 103 -0.91 -1.22 -16.17
C LEU A 103 0.09 -1.37 -17.32
N THR A 104 0.65 -0.25 -17.76
CA THR A 104 1.76 -0.23 -18.73
C THR A 104 3.12 -0.09 -18.05
N ASP A 105 3.17 0.40 -16.81
CA ASP A 105 4.40 0.64 -16.07
C ASP A 105 4.23 0.47 -14.54
N MET A 106 4.31 -0.75 -14.05
CA MET A 106 4.22 -1.06 -12.62
C MET A 106 5.42 -0.52 -11.81
N GLU A 107 6.61 -0.53 -12.40
CA GLU A 107 7.88 -0.16 -11.75
C GLU A 107 8.14 1.37 -11.70
N THR A 108 7.17 2.20 -12.11
CA THR A 108 7.33 3.65 -12.05
C THR A 108 7.45 4.15 -10.61
N CYS A 109 8.30 5.15 -10.36
CA CYS A 109 8.33 5.85 -9.06
C CYS A 109 7.11 6.75 -8.89
N TYR A 110 6.72 7.47 -9.96
CA TYR A 110 5.58 8.39 -9.89
C TYR A 110 4.28 7.63 -9.65
N LYS A 111 3.93 7.51 -8.39
CA LYS A 111 2.63 7.03 -7.91
C LYS A 111 2.04 8.06 -6.98
N VAL A 112 0.77 8.37 -7.16
CA VAL A 112 0.00 9.27 -6.29
C VAL A 112 -1.16 8.50 -5.68
N PHE A 113 -1.41 8.75 -4.43
CA PHE A 113 -2.43 8.04 -3.65
C PHE A 113 -3.26 9.02 -2.83
N ARG A 114 -4.51 8.69 -2.58
CA ARG A 114 -5.22 9.28 -1.44
C ARG A 114 -4.55 8.85 -0.14
N ALA A 115 -4.25 9.80 0.72
CA ALA A 115 -3.50 9.53 1.95
C ALA A 115 -4.18 8.50 2.89
N PRO A 116 -5.51 8.51 3.11
CA PRO A 116 -6.15 7.48 3.93
C PRO A 116 -5.96 6.07 3.36
N LEU A 117 -6.14 5.89 2.04
CA LEU A 117 -5.90 4.61 1.37
C LEU A 117 -4.45 4.14 1.55
N LEU A 118 -3.47 5.00 1.27
CA LEU A 118 -2.06 4.64 1.39
C LEU A 118 -1.67 4.27 2.82
N LYS A 119 -2.17 4.99 3.81
CA LYS A 119 -1.93 4.72 5.23
C LYS A 119 -2.55 3.42 5.71
N SER A 120 -3.62 2.94 5.07
CA SER A 120 -4.24 1.64 5.37
C SER A 120 -3.49 0.46 4.74
N ILE A 121 -2.48 0.71 3.89
CA ILE A 121 -1.68 -0.34 3.23
C ILE A 121 -0.38 -0.54 4.01
N PRO A 122 -0.19 -1.67 4.70
CA PRO A 122 1.07 -1.98 5.38
C PRO A 122 2.15 -2.32 4.35
N ILE A 123 3.14 -1.44 4.15
CA ILE A 123 4.30 -1.71 3.29
C ILE A 123 5.36 -2.42 4.12
N ARG A 124 5.81 -3.60 3.70
CA ARG A 124 6.79 -4.42 4.43
C ARG A 124 8.17 -4.44 3.77
N SER A 125 8.21 -4.32 2.45
CA SER A 125 9.49 -4.34 1.71
C SER A 125 10.31 -3.09 2.01
N ASN A 126 11.61 -3.28 2.16
CA ASN A 126 12.55 -2.19 2.41
C ASN A 126 13.21 -1.67 1.13
N ASP A 127 13.26 -2.49 0.08
CA ASP A 127 13.94 -2.26 -1.18
C ASP A 127 12.97 -1.98 -2.35
N PHE A 128 13.40 -2.26 -3.57
CA PHE A 128 12.58 -2.11 -4.78
C PHE A 128 11.40 -3.09 -4.88
N ALA A 129 11.34 -4.13 -4.04
CA ALA A 129 10.17 -5.00 -3.92
C ALA A 129 8.92 -4.25 -3.44
N MET A 130 9.07 -3.02 -2.95
CA MET A 130 7.97 -2.14 -2.56
C MET A 130 7.05 -1.80 -3.74
N GLU A 131 7.58 -1.62 -4.96
CA GLU A 131 6.75 -1.26 -6.12
C GLU A 131 5.73 -2.37 -6.47
N PRO A 132 6.14 -3.64 -6.64
CA PRO A 132 5.19 -4.72 -6.83
C PRO A 132 4.33 -5.00 -5.58
N GLU A 133 4.85 -4.82 -4.36
CA GLU A 133 4.08 -4.96 -3.13
C GLU A 133 2.90 -3.99 -3.10
N ILE A 134 3.14 -2.70 -3.29
CA ILE A 134 2.10 -1.67 -3.30
C ILE A 134 1.08 -1.97 -4.40
N THR A 135 1.53 -2.33 -5.60
CA THR A 135 0.65 -2.63 -6.73
C THR A 135 -0.28 -3.81 -6.43
N ALA A 136 0.26 -4.90 -5.88
CA ALA A 136 -0.55 -6.06 -5.49
C ALA A 136 -1.58 -5.70 -4.40
N LYS A 137 -1.19 -4.89 -3.43
CA LYS A 137 -2.07 -4.48 -2.32
C LYS A 137 -3.15 -3.49 -2.76
N VAL A 138 -2.83 -2.56 -3.64
CA VAL A 138 -3.80 -1.64 -4.25
C VAL A 138 -4.83 -2.40 -5.08
N ALA A 139 -4.40 -3.39 -5.87
CA ALA A 139 -5.31 -4.24 -6.65
C ALA A 139 -6.36 -4.95 -5.76
N LYS A 140 -5.95 -5.45 -4.58
CA LYS A 140 -6.84 -6.11 -3.62
C LYS A 140 -7.87 -5.16 -2.98
N ARG A 141 -7.65 -3.85 -3.05
CA ARG A 141 -8.54 -2.83 -2.46
C ARG A 141 -9.66 -2.38 -3.41
N SER A 142 -9.74 -2.93 -4.63
CA SER A 142 -10.74 -2.54 -5.64
C SER A 142 -10.80 -1.02 -5.88
N CYS A 143 -9.62 -0.37 -5.86
CA CYS A 143 -9.47 1.08 -6.03
C CYS A 143 -9.68 1.51 -7.48
N ARG A 144 -10.08 2.75 -7.69
CA ARG A 144 -10.07 3.40 -9.00
C ARG A 144 -8.67 3.85 -9.34
N ILE A 145 -8.00 3.09 -10.21
CA ILE A 145 -6.62 3.28 -10.62
C ILE A 145 -6.58 3.92 -12.00
N PHE A 146 -5.80 4.96 -12.17
CA PHE A 146 -5.56 5.63 -13.44
C PHE A 146 -4.08 5.57 -13.80
N GLU A 147 -3.76 5.57 -15.07
CA GLU A 147 -2.42 5.80 -15.61
C GLU A 147 -2.39 7.07 -16.45
N VAL A 148 -1.34 7.86 -16.26
CA VAL A 148 -1.09 9.07 -17.06
C VAL A 148 0.33 9.04 -17.63
N PRO A 149 0.55 9.58 -18.84
CA PRO A 149 1.90 9.68 -19.39
C PRO A 149 2.74 10.67 -18.61
N ILE A 150 4.02 10.34 -18.39
CA ILE A 150 4.99 11.21 -17.72
C ILE A 150 6.25 11.40 -18.55
N SER A 151 6.98 12.48 -18.26
CA SER A 151 8.31 12.71 -18.77
C SER A 151 9.33 11.87 -18.02
N TYR A 152 10.27 11.26 -18.74
CA TYR A 152 11.30 10.44 -18.12
C TYR A 152 12.65 10.62 -18.81
N LEU A 153 13.64 11.06 -18.04
CA LEU A 153 15.01 11.29 -18.47
C LEU A 153 15.96 10.27 -17.85
N GLY A 154 15.73 8.98 -18.13
CA GLY A 154 16.49 7.89 -17.53
C GLY A 154 17.99 8.03 -17.73
N ARG A 155 18.78 7.72 -16.71
CA ARG A 155 20.24 7.72 -16.71
C ARG A 155 20.82 6.54 -17.50
N THR A 156 21.96 6.80 -18.11
CA THR A 156 22.80 5.74 -18.68
C THR A 156 23.67 5.09 -17.58
N TYR A 157 24.30 3.96 -17.87
CA TYR A 157 25.28 3.35 -16.97
C TYR A 157 26.45 4.28 -16.63
N ARG A 158 26.86 5.15 -17.57
CA ARG A 158 27.89 6.17 -17.35
C ARG A 158 27.43 7.27 -16.40
N GLU A 159 26.12 7.51 -16.36
CA GLU A 159 25.46 8.49 -15.48
C GLU A 159 25.04 7.85 -14.11
N GLY A 160 25.53 6.65 -13.79
CA GLY A 160 25.37 6.02 -12.48
C GLY A 160 24.15 5.13 -12.29
N LYS A 161 23.56 4.59 -13.38
CA LYS A 161 22.48 3.61 -13.27
C LYS A 161 22.96 2.33 -12.60
N LYS A 162 22.29 1.91 -11.50
CA LYS A 162 22.71 0.75 -10.67
C LYS A 162 21.76 -0.44 -10.76
N ILE A 163 20.55 -0.29 -11.33
CA ILE A 163 19.55 -1.36 -11.41
C ILE A 163 20.03 -2.49 -12.31
N GLY A 164 20.03 -3.71 -11.80
CA GLY A 164 20.52 -4.91 -12.47
C GLY A 164 19.50 -6.04 -12.55
N TRP A 165 19.90 -7.18 -13.11
CA TRP A 165 19.05 -8.36 -13.26
C TRP A 165 18.61 -8.99 -11.92
N ARG A 166 19.39 -8.78 -10.85
CA ARG A 166 19.05 -9.25 -9.49
C ARG A 166 17.80 -8.57 -8.96
N ASP A 167 17.63 -7.29 -9.25
CA ASP A 167 16.47 -6.52 -8.83
C ASP A 167 15.20 -7.04 -9.51
N ALA A 168 15.30 -7.52 -10.76
CA ALA A 168 14.19 -8.16 -11.46
C ALA A 168 13.72 -9.46 -10.78
N PHE A 169 14.64 -10.29 -10.26
CA PHE A 169 14.26 -11.49 -9.50
C PHE A 169 13.63 -11.13 -8.15
N VAL A 170 14.12 -10.09 -7.48
CA VAL A 170 13.52 -9.59 -6.23
C VAL A 170 12.10 -9.10 -6.50
N ALA A 171 11.88 -8.33 -7.56
CA ALA A 171 10.56 -7.86 -7.96
C ALA A 171 9.61 -9.04 -8.31
N LEU A 172 10.08 -10.03 -9.07
CA LEU A 172 9.31 -11.22 -9.41
C LEU A 172 8.90 -12.01 -8.14
N GLY A 173 9.85 -12.21 -7.22
CA GLY A 173 9.58 -12.84 -5.93
C GLY A 173 8.54 -12.06 -5.10
N ALA A 174 8.59 -10.73 -5.13
CA ALA A 174 7.61 -9.88 -4.46
C ALA A 174 6.22 -9.99 -5.12
N ILE A 175 6.12 -9.98 -6.46
CA ILE A 175 4.84 -10.18 -7.16
C ILE A 175 4.19 -11.48 -6.70
N LEU A 176 4.93 -12.59 -6.70
CA LEU A 176 4.42 -13.89 -6.27
C LEU A 176 4.04 -13.89 -4.78
N LYS A 177 4.91 -13.39 -3.92
CA LYS A 177 4.68 -13.32 -2.48
C LYS A 177 3.40 -12.55 -2.14
N TYR A 178 3.24 -11.33 -2.66
CA TYR A 178 2.13 -10.47 -2.30
C TYR A 178 0.82 -10.80 -3.04
N ARG A 179 0.86 -11.66 -4.06
CA ARG A 179 -0.35 -12.29 -4.61
C ARG A 179 -1.06 -13.15 -3.56
N PHE A 180 -0.28 -13.96 -2.82
CA PHE A 180 -0.82 -14.94 -1.88
C PHE A 180 -0.85 -14.42 -0.43
N LEU A 181 0.06 -13.51 -0.06
CA LEU A 181 0.03 -12.89 1.26
C LEU A 181 -1.12 -11.88 1.33
N ASP A 182 -2.05 -12.15 2.22
CA ASP A 182 -3.10 -11.21 2.57
C ASP A 182 -2.83 -10.66 3.97
N ASP A 183 -2.33 -9.43 4.01
CA ASP A 183 -2.04 -8.68 5.23
C ASP A 183 -2.73 -7.31 5.23
N LEU A 184 -3.74 -7.20 4.36
CA LEU A 184 -4.56 -6.00 4.26
C LEU A 184 -5.70 -6.11 5.27
N TYR A 185 -5.65 -5.25 6.27
CA TYR A 185 -6.82 -4.96 7.07
C TYR A 185 -7.81 -4.16 6.20
N ALA A 186 -8.96 -4.75 5.95
CA ALA A 186 -10.10 -4.03 5.42
C ALA A 186 -11.09 -3.84 6.56
N GLU A 187 -11.38 -2.60 6.92
CA GLU A 187 -12.45 -2.31 7.85
C GLU A 187 -13.75 -2.85 7.24
N ASP A 188 -14.32 -3.86 7.88
CA ASP A 188 -15.60 -4.42 7.46
C ASP A 188 -16.73 -3.57 8.04
N GLU A 189 -17.05 -2.46 7.37
CA GLU A 189 -18.14 -1.57 7.76
C GLU A 189 -19.47 -2.33 7.87
N TYR A 190 -19.71 -3.31 7.01
CA TYR A 190 -20.93 -4.09 7.02
C TYR A 190 -20.96 -5.07 8.21
N GLY A 191 -19.86 -5.77 8.46
CA GLY A 191 -19.70 -6.64 9.63
C GLY A 191 -19.75 -5.87 10.94
N SER A 192 -19.11 -4.70 11.01
CA SER A 192 -19.18 -3.79 12.16
C SER A 192 -20.62 -3.39 12.45
N HIS A 193 -21.39 -3.01 11.41
CA HIS A 193 -22.81 -2.66 11.59
C HIS A 193 -23.65 -3.85 12.08
N ILE A 194 -23.38 -5.09 11.60
CA ILE A 194 -24.04 -6.30 12.09
C ILE A 194 -23.68 -6.54 13.55
N LEU A 195 -22.40 -6.44 13.95
CA LEU A 195 -21.95 -6.61 15.33
C LEU A 195 -22.62 -5.64 16.31
N HIS A 196 -22.72 -4.35 15.93
CA HIS A 196 -23.46 -3.37 16.71
C HIS A 196 -24.98 -3.63 16.76
N SER A 197 -25.54 -4.20 15.70
CA SER A 197 -26.96 -4.61 15.71
C SER A 197 -27.17 -5.80 16.65
N LEU A 198 -26.25 -6.75 16.68
CA LEU A 198 -26.26 -7.90 17.59
C LEU A 198 -26.01 -7.52 19.06
N GLU A 199 -25.35 -6.39 19.33
CA GLU A 199 -25.21 -5.86 20.69
C GLU A 199 -26.57 -5.72 21.39
N ARG A 200 -27.58 -5.30 20.64
CA ARG A 200 -28.96 -5.13 21.15
C ARG A 200 -29.69 -6.45 21.38
N ALA A 201 -29.20 -7.54 20.80
CA ALA A 201 -29.81 -8.87 20.95
C ALA A 201 -29.34 -9.59 22.23
N GLN A 202 -29.49 -8.96 23.37
CA GLN A 202 -28.92 -9.44 24.66
C GLN A 202 -29.37 -10.85 25.03
N SER A 203 -30.63 -11.22 24.77
CA SER A 203 -31.13 -12.58 25.05
C SER A 203 -30.43 -13.62 24.19
N PHE A 204 -30.12 -13.29 22.93
CA PHE A 204 -29.39 -14.16 22.03
C PHE A 204 -27.91 -14.29 22.47
N ASN A 205 -27.26 -13.17 22.78
CA ASN A 205 -25.86 -13.17 23.25
C ASN A 205 -25.73 -13.96 24.57
N LYS A 206 -26.67 -13.75 25.48
CA LYS A 206 -26.72 -14.53 26.74
C LYS A 206 -26.92 -16.03 26.49
N TRP A 207 -27.85 -16.40 25.60
CA TRP A 207 -28.06 -17.82 25.26
C TRP A 207 -26.82 -18.46 24.68
N MET A 208 -26.10 -17.78 23.78
CA MET A 208 -24.83 -18.23 23.23
C MET A 208 -23.78 -18.42 24.34
N ALA A 209 -23.63 -17.43 25.20
CA ALA A 209 -22.70 -17.49 26.31
C ALA A 209 -23.04 -18.60 27.30
N ASP A 210 -24.32 -18.81 27.65
CA ASP A 210 -24.77 -19.89 28.52
C ASP A 210 -24.49 -21.29 27.92
N ALA A 211 -24.53 -21.41 26.58
CA ALA A 211 -24.17 -22.63 25.88
C ALA A 211 -22.67 -22.94 25.92
N VAL A 212 -21.84 -21.91 25.90
CA VAL A 212 -20.36 -22.03 25.89
C VAL A 212 -19.78 -22.12 27.30
N ALA A 213 -20.35 -21.39 28.27
CA ALA A 213 -19.82 -21.25 29.62
C ALA A 213 -19.49 -22.57 30.34
N PRO A 214 -20.29 -23.66 30.23
CA PRO A 214 -19.98 -24.95 30.87
C PRO A 214 -18.70 -25.60 30.30
N HIS A 215 -18.32 -25.27 29.08
CA HIS A 215 -17.16 -25.84 28.40
C HIS A 215 -15.92 -24.92 28.48
N ALA A 216 -16.08 -23.69 28.95
CA ALA A 216 -15.00 -22.71 29.10
C ALA A 216 -14.34 -22.85 30.48
N GLY A 217 -13.04 -23.14 30.52
CA GLY A 217 -12.24 -23.25 31.74
C GLY A 217 -11.95 -21.90 32.41
N ALA A 218 -11.07 -21.94 33.42
CA ALA A 218 -10.61 -20.74 34.13
C ALA A 218 -9.75 -19.83 33.24
N ARG A 219 -9.13 -20.36 32.18
CA ARG A 219 -8.31 -19.64 31.19
C ARG A 219 -8.96 -19.80 29.84
N VAL A 220 -9.29 -18.66 29.19
CA VAL A 220 -10.01 -18.61 27.92
C VAL A 220 -9.23 -17.79 26.92
N LEU A 221 -9.15 -18.29 25.69
CA LEU A 221 -8.78 -17.54 24.50
C LEU A 221 -10.00 -17.51 23.57
N GLU A 222 -10.56 -16.32 23.37
CA GLU A 222 -11.64 -16.10 22.41
C GLU A 222 -11.05 -15.56 21.12
N ILE A 223 -11.28 -16.23 19.99
CA ILE A 223 -10.85 -15.80 18.67
C ILE A 223 -12.09 -15.38 17.89
N GLY A 224 -12.07 -14.17 17.32
CA GLY A 224 -13.22 -13.58 16.65
C GLY A 224 -14.21 -12.97 17.64
N ALA A 225 -13.71 -12.28 18.67
CA ALA A 225 -14.52 -11.68 19.73
C ALA A 225 -15.42 -10.52 19.24
N GLY A 226 -15.12 -9.95 18.07
CA GLY A 226 -15.79 -8.76 17.55
C GLY A 226 -15.72 -7.60 18.57
N ILE A 227 -16.85 -6.99 18.84
CA ILE A 227 -16.99 -5.93 19.86
C ILE A 227 -17.19 -6.46 21.28
N GLY A 228 -17.04 -7.75 21.49
CA GLY A 228 -17.15 -8.39 22.82
C GLY A 228 -18.58 -8.73 23.26
N ASN A 229 -19.51 -8.90 22.33
CA ASN A 229 -20.91 -9.21 22.61
C ASN A 229 -21.11 -10.46 23.47
N ILE A 230 -20.24 -11.48 23.33
CA ILE A 230 -20.28 -12.70 24.13
C ILE A 230 -19.29 -12.65 25.28
N THR A 231 -18.14 -12.02 25.08
CA THR A 231 -17.06 -11.83 26.07
C THR A 231 -17.59 -11.35 27.42
N THR A 232 -18.44 -10.34 27.41
CA THR A 232 -19.00 -9.72 28.61
C THR A 232 -19.84 -10.69 29.47
N TRP A 233 -20.48 -11.70 28.86
CA TRP A 233 -21.27 -12.74 29.54
C TRP A 233 -20.42 -13.90 30.03
N LEU A 234 -19.20 -14.09 29.49
CA LEU A 234 -18.29 -15.15 29.91
C LEU A 234 -17.36 -14.76 31.07
N LEU A 235 -17.26 -13.47 31.35
CA LEU A 235 -16.49 -12.93 32.48
C LEU A 235 -17.29 -13.02 33.80
N PRO A 236 -16.60 -13.07 34.96
CA PRO A 236 -15.15 -13.11 35.17
C PRO A 236 -14.51 -14.50 34.99
N ARG A 237 -13.21 -14.48 34.58
CA ARG A 237 -12.35 -15.68 34.52
C ARG A 237 -10.96 -15.33 35.07
N ASP A 238 -10.20 -16.34 35.50
CA ASP A 238 -8.83 -16.12 36.02
C ASP A 238 -7.92 -15.47 34.98
N PHE A 239 -8.10 -15.85 33.72
CA PHE A 239 -7.38 -15.31 32.59
C PHE A 239 -8.27 -15.35 31.34
N TYR A 240 -8.44 -14.19 30.69
CA TYR A 240 -9.23 -14.06 29.47
C TYR A 240 -8.51 -13.20 28.43
N VAL A 241 -8.33 -13.71 27.24
CA VAL A 241 -7.82 -12.98 26.09
C VAL A 241 -8.88 -13.02 25.01
N ALA A 242 -9.41 -11.86 24.65
CA ALA A 242 -10.26 -11.69 23.49
C ALA A 242 -9.39 -11.15 22.34
N SER A 243 -9.51 -11.76 21.17
CA SER A 243 -8.79 -11.37 19.97
C SER A 243 -9.75 -11.28 18.80
N ASP A 244 -9.63 -10.23 18.03
CA ASP A 244 -10.34 -10.06 16.77
C ASP A 244 -9.40 -9.53 15.69
N ILE A 245 -9.82 -9.66 14.44
CA ILE A 245 -9.08 -9.17 13.28
C ILE A 245 -9.40 -7.71 13.01
N ASN A 246 -10.49 -7.20 13.54
CA ASN A 246 -11.00 -5.84 13.42
C ASN A 246 -10.69 -4.98 14.62
#